data_9ff25ed21ff3f123ccf9f2e11f746251
#
_entry.id   9ff25ed21ff3f123ccf9f2e11f746251
#
_cell.length_a   1.000
_cell.length_b   1.000
_cell.length_c   1.000
_cell.angle_alpha   90.00
_cell.angle_beta   90.00
_cell.angle_gamma   90.00
#
_symmetry.space_group_name_H-M   'P 1'
#
loop_
_entity.id
_entity.type
_entity.pdbx_description
1 polymer ?
#
loop_
_entity_poly.entity_id
_entity_poly.type
_entity_poly.pdbx_seq_one_letter_code
_entity_poly.pdbx_strand_id
1 'polypeptide(L)'
;MSEKENAYSFETLQIHAGQENPDPATDARAVPIYLTSSFVFKDAATAAGRFGLTEPGNIYSRLTNPTVSIFEERIAALEGGVGALGVATGSAAITIAVQNIATAGDHIVSSTNLYGGTLNLFEHTLSEQGLSTTFVNPADLDAVEAAIQDNTKLLYAETLGNPNSDVLDIEGWAAIAHKHNLPLVVDDTFSTPYLLRPIEHGADVVVASATKFIGGHGTAMGGVIIDAGKFDWAGNADKFPGVAKPNPSYHGVVFTEAAGEAAYITKARATLLRDQGATLSPFNAFILLQGLETLSLRVERHVENALKVVDFLNSHPQVERVNHPSLSTGRAKELYNEYYPNGAASIFTFEIKGTAETACKFTESLELFSLLANVADVKSLVIHPASTTHSQLTDKELEAAGISPTTIRLSIGTENIKDILADLEQGFDAVK
;
A
#
# COMPACT_ATOMS: atom_id res chain seq x y z
N MET A 1 17.05 14.45 0.28
CA MET A 1 16.86 14.80 1.72
C MET A 1 18.12 15.48 2.24
N SER A 2 18.01 16.50 3.09
CA SER A 2 19.18 17.11 3.71
C SER A 2 19.78 16.16 4.76
N GLU A 3 21.09 16.29 5.09
CA GLU A 3 21.72 15.48 6.15
C GLU A 3 21.03 15.60 7.52
N LYS A 4 20.22 16.65 7.75
CA LYS A 4 19.42 16.84 8.96
C LYS A 4 18.14 16.02 8.99
N GLU A 5 17.54 15.71 7.84
CA GLU A 5 16.30 14.90 7.73
C GLU A 5 16.58 13.45 8.09
N ASN A 6 17.76 12.92 7.80
CA ASN A 6 18.18 11.57 8.21
C ASN A 6 18.43 11.44 9.73
N ALA A 7 18.35 12.54 10.49
CA ALA A 7 18.61 12.55 11.93
C ALA A 7 17.33 12.52 12.80
N TYR A 8 16.14 12.70 12.21
CA TYR A 8 14.89 12.72 12.97
C TYR A 8 14.23 11.34 13.04
N SER A 9 13.62 11.04 14.19
CA SER A 9 12.77 9.87 14.37
C SER A 9 11.45 10.01 13.59
N PHE A 10 10.77 8.89 13.37
CA PHE A 10 9.54 8.79 12.58
C PHE A 10 8.49 9.83 12.99
N GLU A 11 8.24 9.99 14.31
CA GLU A 11 7.23 10.88 14.87
C GLU A 11 7.53 12.36 14.57
N THR A 12 8.79 12.71 14.39
CA THR A 12 9.20 14.05 13.98
C THR A 12 9.06 14.21 12.45
N LEU A 13 9.49 13.21 11.69
CA LEU A 13 9.37 13.23 10.23
C LEU A 13 7.91 13.30 9.79
N GLN A 14 7.00 12.55 10.42
CA GLN A 14 5.58 12.53 10.04
C GLN A 14 4.89 13.90 10.16
N ILE A 15 5.48 14.83 10.96
CA ILE A 15 4.94 16.17 11.18
C ILE A 15 5.67 17.23 10.35
N HIS A 16 6.96 17.04 10.06
CA HIS A 16 7.82 18.10 9.54
C HIS A 16 8.32 17.87 8.11
N ALA A 17 8.52 16.61 7.65
CA ALA A 17 9.08 16.34 6.33
C ALA A 17 8.24 16.96 5.21
N GLY A 18 8.91 17.62 4.25
CA GLY A 18 8.30 18.40 3.18
C GLY A 18 7.74 19.76 3.61
N GLN A 19 7.91 20.13 4.91
CA GLN A 19 7.36 21.36 5.47
C GLN A 19 8.33 22.00 6.48
N GLU A 20 9.62 21.85 6.24
CA GLU A 20 10.70 22.39 7.08
C GLU A 20 10.66 23.93 7.09
N ASN A 21 10.25 24.51 5.96
CA ASN A 21 10.06 25.94 5.79
C ASN A 21 8.55 26.28 5.70
N PRO A 22 8.14 27.48 6.12
CA PRO A 22 6.79 27.97 5.88
C PRO A 22 6.52 28.13 4.38
N ASP A 23 5.25 28.25 3.99
CA ASP A 23 4.86 28.55 2.61
C ASP A 23 5.57 29.83 2.11
N PRO A 24 6.32 29.77 0.99
CA PRO A 24 7.15 30.89 0.56
C PRO A 24 6.35 32.11 0.07
N ALA A 25 5.07 31.94 -0.21
CA ALA A 25 4.22 33.05 -0.70
C ALA A 25 3.48 33.79 0.43
N THR A 26 3.20 33.09 1.54
CA THR A 26 2.29 33.59 2.58
C THR A 26 2.84 33.49 3.99
N ASP A 27 4.00 32.85 4.19
CA ASP A 27 4.58 32.50 5.49
C ASP A 27 3.65 31.60 6.33
N ALA A 28 2.68 30.94 5.71
CA ALA A 28 1.76 30.03 6.40
C ALA A 28 2.50 28.83 6.97
N ARG A 29 2.23 28.50 8.24
CA ARG A 29 2.82 27.31 8.90
C ARG A 29 2.09 26.03 8.50
N ALA A 30 0.76 26.08 8.39
CA ALA A 30 -0.02 24.96 7.86
C ALA A 30 0.14 24.88 6.35
N VAL A 31 0.06 23.66 5.79
CA VAL A 31 0.14 23.46 4.34
C VAL A 31 -1.06 24.13 3.65
N PRO A 32 -0.85 25.10 2.73
CA PRO A 32 -1.94 25.68 1.98
C PRO A 32 -2.54 24.70 0.98
N ILE A 33 -3.84 24.82 0.72
CA ILE A 33 -4.51 24.03 -0.32
C ILE A 33 -4.47 24.84 -1.62
N TYR A 34 -3.59 24.45 -2.55
CA TYR A 34 -3.48 25.04 -3.88
C TYR A 34 -4.52 24.42 -4.83
N LEU A 35 -5.76 24.84 -4.70
CA LEU A 35 -6.87 24.34 -5.52
C LEU A 35 -6.92 25.09 -6.86
N THR A 36 -6.01 24.73 -7.76
CA THR A 36 -5.91 25.28 -9.12
C THR A 36 -5.59 24.17 -10.12
N SER A 37 -6.01 24.32 -11.37
CA SER A 37 -5.66 23.38 -12.46
C SER A 37 -4.33 23.73 -13.13
N SER A 38 -3.94 25.01 -13.21
CA SER A 38 -2.80 25.47 -14.01
C SER A 38 -2.01 26.56 -13.32
N PHE A 39 -0.76 26.73 -13.73
CA PHE A 39 0.19 27.70 -13.20
C PHE A 39 0.74 28.58 -14.31
N VAL A 40 0.93 29.88 -14.04
CA VAL A 40 1.44 30.84 -15.00
C VAL A 40 2.96 30.73 -15.11
N PHE A 41 3.47 30.73 -16.32
CA PHE A 41 4.91 30.78 -16.59
C PHE A 41 5.38 32.24 -16.67
N LYS A 42 6.62 32.46 -16.20
CA LYS A 42 7.26 33.78 -16.30
C LYS A 42 7.45 34.24 -17.78
N ASP A 43 7.86 33.28 -18.62
CA ASP A 43 8.12 33.46 -20.04
C ASP A 43 8.06 32.11 -20.78
N ALA A 44 8.18 32.15 -22.12
CA ALA A 44 8.14 30.98 -22.97
C ALA A 44 9.35 30.03 -22.76
N ALA A 45 10.51 30.55 -22.36
CA ALA A 45 11.71 29.75 -22.11
C ALA A 45 11.52 28.93 -20.81
N THR A 46 11.02 29.55 -19.74
CA THR A 46 10.63 28.85 -18.50
C THR A 46 9.59 27.77 -18.78
N ALA A 47 8.58 28.03 -19.61
CA ALA A 47 7.61 27.02 -20.02
C ALA A 47 8.29 25.83 -20.70
N ALA A 48 9.12 26.09 -21.71
CA ALA A 48 9.86 25.05 -22.43
C ALA A 48 10.77 24.25 -21.52
N GLY A 49 11.48 24.91 -20.59
CA GLY A 49 12.36 24.26 -19.60
C GLY A 49 11.60 23.30 -18.68
N ARG A 50 10.43 23.70 -18.17
CA ARG A 50 9.60 22.83 -17.30
C ARG A 50 9.04 21.63 -18.06
N PHE A 51 8.54 21.82 -19.28
CA PHE A 51 8.09 20.70 -20.12
C PHE A 51 9.25 19.77 -20.53
N GLY A 52 10.47 20.30 -20.68
CA GLY A 52 11.68 19.55 -21.03
C GLY A 52 12.37 18.89 -19.81
N LEU A 53 11.85 19.03 -18.60
CA LEU A 53 12.48 18.57 -17.34
C LEU A 53 13.86 19.18 -17.05
N THR A 54 14.16 20.34 -17.64
CA THR A 54 15.42 21.07 -17.44
C THR A 54 15.30 22.21 -16.43
N GLU A 55 14.07 22.58 -16.05
CA GLU A 55 13.77 23.58 -15.05
C GLU A 55 12.65 23.05 -14.11
N PRO A 56 12.85 23.10 -12.79
CA PRO A 56 11.82 22.67 -11.82
C PRO A 56 10.65 23.65 -11.77
N GLY A 57 9.47 23.16 -11.38
CA GLY A 57 8.31 23.98 -11.10
C GLY A 57 6.99 23.39 -11.57
N ASN A 58 5.91 24.08 -11.19
CA ASN A 58 4.56 23.63 -11.49
C ASN A 58 4.15 24.00 -12.91
N ILE A 59 3.43 23.09 -13.57
CA ILE A 59 2.87 23.24 -14.91
C ILE A 59 1.34 23.18 -14.83
N TYR A 60 0.83 22.07 -14.36
CA TYR A 60 -0.57 21.71 -14.31
C TYR A 60 -0.79 20.73 -13.17
N SER A 61 -1.86 20.88 -12.39
CA SER A 61 -2.06 20.10 -11.15
C SER A 61 -2.21 18.60 -11.38
N ARG A 62 -2.47 18.12 -12.59
CA ARG A 62 -2.41 16.71 -12.93
C ARG A 62 -0.98 16.14 -12.83
N LEU A 63 0.05 16.96 -13.04
CA LEU A 63 1.47 16.56 -12.99
C LEU A 63 2.11 16.92 -11.66
N THR A 64 1.94 18.18 -11.24
CA THR A 64 2.56 18.74 -10.03
C THR A 64 1.61 19.74 -9.37
N ASN A 65 1.51 19.68 -8.06
CA ASN A 65 0.73 20.64 -7.26
C ASN A 65 1.43 20.81 -5.91
N PRO A 66 1.63 22.04 -5.39
CA PRO A 66 2.39 22.26 -4.16
C PRO A 66 1.85 21.50 -2.94
N THR A 67 0.54 21.38 -2.79
CA THR A 67 -0.07 20.60 -1.68
C THR A 67 0.21 19.11 -1.81
N VAL A 68 0.10 18.59 -3.04
CA VAL A 68 0.37 17.16 -3.34
C VAL A 68 1.86 16.87 -3.17
N SER A 69 2.75 17.78 -3.59
CA SER A 69 4.21 17.61 -3.44
C SER A 69 4.62 17.43 -1.98
N ILE A 70 4.05 18.20 -1.05
CA ILE A 70 4.35 18.05 0.39
C ILE A 70 3.90 16.68 0.90
N PHE A 71 2.75 16.17 0.46
CA PHE A 71 2.31 14.81 0.78
C PHE A 71 3.29 13.76 0.27
N GLU A 72 3.73 13.91 -1.00
CA GLU A 72 4.68 13.00 -1.64
C GLU A 72 6.05 13.02 -0.95
N GLU A 73 6.59 14.20 -0.65
CA GLU A 73 7.86 14.37 0.07
C GLU A 73 7.82 13.75 1.47
N ARG A 74 6.71 13.96 2.19
CA ARG A 74 6.53 13.41 3.54
C ARG A 74 6.47 11.90 3.54
N ILE A 75 5.66 11.31 2.69
CA ILE A 75 5.53 9.84 2.65
C ILE A 75 6.82 9.18 2.12
N ALA A 76 7.52 9.80 1.16
CA ALA A 76 8.82 9.32 0.72
C ALA A 76 9.85 9.31 1.86
N ALA A 77 9.89 10.38 2.68
CA ALA A 77 10.78 10.46 3.84
C ALA A 77 10.44 9.40 4.91
N LEU A 78 9.15 9.14 5.14
CA LEU A 78 8.69 8.14 6.11
C LEU A 78 9.03 6.71 5.67
N GLU A 79 8.91 6.39 4.39
CA GLU A 79 9.30 5.09 3.81
C GLU A 79 10.82 4.93 3.61
N GLY A 80 11.57 6.01 3.56
CA GLY A 80 12.99 6.00 3.22
C GLY A 80 13.26 5.93 1.71
N GLY A 81 12.31 6.36 0.88
CA GLY A 81 12.44 6.40 -0.58
C GLY A 81 13.07 7.70 -1.09
N VAL A 82 13.52 7.69 -2.36
CA VAL A 82 14.07 8.87 -3.05
C VAL A 82 13.01 9.81 -3.59
N GLY A 83 11.77 9.32 -3.72
CA GLY A 83 10.63 10.10 -4.18
C GLY A 83 9.32 9.31 -4.15
N ALA A 84 8.21 10.03 -4.20
CA ALA A 84 6.88 9.43 -4.23
C ALA A 84 5.97 10.10 -5.26
N LEU A 85 4.89 9.41 -5.61
CA LEU A 85 3.85 9.86 -6.52
C LEU A 85 2.47 9.65 -5.88
N GLY A 86 1.78 10.73 -5.56
CA GLY A 86 0.41 10.71 -5.09
C GLY A 86 -0.58 10.51 -6.24
N VAL A 87 -1.47 9.54 -6.09
CA VAL A 87 -2.47 9.17 -7.10
C VAL A 87 -3.87 9.06 -6.50
N ALA A 88 -4.89 8.99 -7.33
CA ALA A 88 -6.28 9.08 -6.91
C ALA A 88 -6.75 7.95 -5.97
N THR A 89 -6.16 6.76 -6.07
CA THR A 89 -6.55 5.56 -5.30
C THR A 89 -5.39 4.58 -5.15
N GLY A 90 -5.47 3.65 -4.19
CA GLY A 90 -4.52 2.54 -4.10
C GLY A 90 -4.50 1.68 -5.36
N SER A 91 -5.65 1.39 -5.97
CA SER A 91 -5.70 0.64 -7.23
C SER A 91 -4.99 1.36 -8.37
N ALA A 92 -5.09 2.69 -8.45
CA ALA A 92 -4.32 3.48 -9.41
C ALA A 92 -2.82 3.42 -9.13
N ALA A 93 -2.41 3.39 -7.85
CA ALA A 93 -1.01 3.21 -7.49
C ALA A 93 -0.45 1.88 -7.99
N ILE A 94 -1.16 0.77 -7.73
CA ILE A 94 -0.78 -0.56 -8.20
C ILE A 94 -0.71 -0.61 -9.73
N THR A 95 -1.76 -0.14 -10.41
CA THR A 95 -1.83 -0.15 -11.88
C THR A 95 -0.69 0.65 -12.50
N ILE A 96 -0.44 1.87 -12.03
CA ILE A 96 0.64 2.72 -12.54
C ILE A 96 2.00 2.11 -12.22
N ALA A 97 2.21 1.58 -11.00
CA ALA A 97 3.48 0.96 -10.63
C ALA A 97 3.83 -0.21 -11.55
N VAL A 98 2.87 -1.09 -11.83
CA VAL A 98 3.08 -2.24 -12.72
C VAL A 98 3.28 -1.78 -14.17
N GLN A 99 2.36 -0.98 -14.72
CA GLN A 99 2.42 -0.54 -16.11
C GLN A 99 3.60 0.40 -16.41
N ASN A 100 4.23 0.95 -15.38
CA ASN A 100 5.43 1.76 -15.55
C ASN A 100 6.60 0.96 -16.13
N ILE A 101 6.66 -0.35 -15.89
CA ILE A 101 7.77 -1.22 -16.29
C ILE A 101 7.34 -2.50 -17.02
N ALA A 102 6.06 -2.82 -17.03
CA ALA A 102 5.50 -3.98 -17.72
C ALA A 102 4.43 -3.55 -18.76
N THR A 103 4.45 -4.17 -19.92
CA THR A 103 3.58 -3.86 -21.07
C THR A 103 2.97 -5.13 -21.66
N ALA A 104 2.17 -5.02 -22.71
CA ALA A 104 1.61 -6.18 -23.40
C ALA A 104 2.70 -7.16 -23.86
N GLY A 105 2.53 -8.43 -23.54
CA GLY A 105 3.49 -9.51 -23.78
C GLY A 105 4.44 -9.78 -22.62
N ASP A 106 4.42 -8.95 -21.58
CA ASP A 106 5.23 -9.16 -20.37
C ASP A 106 4.50 -10.04 -19.33
N HIS A 107 5.25 -10.47 -18.33
CA HIS A 107 4.80 -11.35 -17.26
C HIS A 107 5.14 -10.77 -15.88
N ILE A 108 4.31 -11.06 -14.89
CA ILE A 108 4.55 -10.76 -13.48
C ILE A 108 4.39 -12.01 -12.62
N VAL A 109 5.20 -12.15 -11.57
CA VAL A 109 5.00 -13.15 -10.52
C VAL A 109 4.37 -12.46 -9.32
N SER A 110 3.26 -12.96 -8.83
CA SER A 110 2.50 -12.34 -7.75
C SER A 110 2.16 -13.32 -6.64
N SER A 111 2.12 -12.82 -5.40
CA SER A 111 1.54 -13.55 -4.27
C SER A 111 0.07 -13.88 -4.53
N THR A 112 -0.42 -15.00 -3.97
CA THR A 112 -1.86 -15.33 -3.88
C THR A 112 -2.58 -14.55 -2.78
N ASN A 113 -1.86 -14.08 -1.75
CA ASN A 113 -2.43 -13.45 -0.56
C ASN A 113 -2.55 -11.93 -0.75
N LEU A 114 -3.50 -11.52 -1.57
CA LEU A 114 -3.68 -10.13 -2.01
C LEU A 114 -5.06 -9.60 -1.65
N TYR A 115 -5.16 -8.28 -1.64
CA TYR A 115 -6.45 -7.61 -1.75
C TYR A 115 -7.23 -8.12 -2.98
N GLY A 116 -8.50 -8.50 -2.79
CA GLY A 116 -9.31 -9.08 -3.88
C GLY A 116 -9.38 -8.21 -5.14
N GLY A 117 -9.34 -6.88 -4.99
CA GLY A 117 -9.28 -5.98 -6.15
C GLY A 117 -7.96 -6.06 -6.91
N THR A 118 -6.84 -6.32 -6.24
CA THR A 118 -5.53 -6.51 -6.86
C THR A 118 -5.46 -7.86 -7.58
N LEU A 119 -5.99 -8.91 -6.96
CA LEU A 119 -6.11 -10.22 -7.58
C LEU A 119 -6.90 -10.11 -8.91
N ASN A 120 -8.09 -9.51 -8.86
CA ASN A 120 -8.93 -9.31 -10.05
C ASN A 120 -8.27 -8.41 -11.10
N LEU A 121 -7.53 -7.38 -10.69
CA LEU A 121 -6.77 -6.52 -11.59
C LEU A 121 -5.75 -7.33 -12.39
N PHE A 122 -4.98 -8.19 -11.71
CA PHE A 122 -3.91 -8.97 -12.34
C PHE A 122 -4.45 -10.14 -13.17
N GLU A 123 -5.44 -10.85 -12.66
CA GLU A 123 -5.99 -12.04 -13.31
C GLU A 123 -6.82 -11.71 -14.54
N HIS A 124 -7.58 -10.62 -14.50
CA HIS A 124 -8.52 -10.27 -15.55
C HIS A 124 -8.16 -8.98 -16.28
N THR A 125 -8.15 -7.83 -15.58
CA THR A 125 -8.05 -6.52 -16.24
C THR A 125 -6.72 -6.33 -16.98
N LEU A 126 -5.59 -6.64 -16.35
CA LEU A 126 -4.28 -6.54 -17.01
C LEU A 126 -4.03 -7.67 -17.99
N SER A 127 -4.63 -8.84 -17.78
CA SER A 127 -4.60 -9.95 -18.73
C SER A 127 -5.26 -9.58 -20.06
N GLU A 128 -6.41 -8.91 -20.04
CA GLU A 128 -7.06 -8.35 -21.24
C GLU A 128 -6.20 -7.31 -21.96
N GLN A 129 -5.27 -6.66 -21.23
CA GLN A 129 -4.29 -5.72 -21.78
C GLN A 129 -2.99 -6.41 -22.25
N GLY A 130 -2.94 -7.74 -22.17
CA GLY A 130 -1.81 -8.54 -22.63
C GLY A 130 -0.70 -8.76 -21.60
N LEU A 131 -0.87 -8.40 -20.34
CA LEU A 131 0.00 -8.78 -19.24
C LEU A 131 -0.42 -10.13 -18.67
N SER A 132 0.53 -11.05 -18.49
CA SER A 132 0.27 -12.34 -17.84
C SER A 132 0.76 -12.35 -16.39
N THR A 133 0.06 -13.09 -15.52
CA THR A 133 0.43 -13.23 -14.11
C THR A 133 0.48 -14.69 -13.71
N THR A 134 1.55 -15.10 -12.99
CA THR A 134 1.60 -16.35 -12.26
C THR A 134 1.47 -16.05 -10.77
N PHE A 135 0.42 -16.60 -10.15
CA PHE A 135 0.19 -16.49 -8.72
C PHE A 135 0.86 -17.65 -7.98
N VAL A 136 1.55 -17.33 -6.89
CA VAL A 136 2.28 -18.29 -6.07
C VAL A 136 1.99 -18.10 -4.59
N ASN A 137 2.09 -19.19 -3.83
CA ASN A 137 2.05 -19.09 -2.37
C ASN A 137 3.28 -18.30 -1.88
N PRO A 138 3.11 -17.16 -1.19
CA PRO A 138 4.23 -16.31 -0.78
C PRO A 138 5.21 -16.95 0.20
N ALA A 139 4.81 -18.01 0.90
CA ALA A 139 5.67 -18.75 1.81
C ALA A 139 6.56 -19.81 1.10
N ASP A 140 6.30 -20.11 -0.16
CA ASP A 140 7.04 -21.10 -0.96
C ASP A 140 8.02 -20.38 -1.91
N LEU A 141 9.22 -20.06 -1.40
CA LEU A 141 10.24 -19.35 -2.15
C LEU A 141 10.73 -20.13 -3.38
N ASP A 142 10.72 -21.46 -3.35
CA ASP A 142 11.08 -22.28 -4.51
C ASP A 142 10.04 -22.13 -5.63
N ALA A 143 8.76 -22.08 -5.27
CA ALA A 143 7.68 -21.82 -6.22
C ALA A 143 7.75 -20.39 -6.79
N VAL A 144 8.12 -19.39 -5.98
CA VAL A 144 8.35 -18.01 -6.44
C VAL A 144 9.42 -17.99 -7.52
N GLU A 145 10.57 -18.60 -7.27
CA GLU A 145 11.67 -18.63 -8.25
C GLU A 145 11.30 -19.42 -9.51
N ALA A 146 10.65 -20.57 -9.35
CA ALA A 146 10.23 -21.40 -10.48
C ALA A 146 9.17 -20.76 -11.39
N ALA A 147 8.41 -19.77 -10.89
CA ALA A 147 7.42 -19.03 -11.65
C ALA A 147 8.02 -17.96 -12.57
N ILE A 148 9.29 -17.61 -12.41
CA ILE A 148 9.96 -16.57 -13.21
C ILE A 148 10.17 -17.07 -14.65
N GLN A 149 9.77 -16.25 -15.63
CA GLN A 149 9.89 -16.48 -17.07
C GLN A 149 10.83 -15.44 -17.68
N ASP A 150 11.25 -15.67 -18.94
CA ASP A 150 12.15 -14.74 -19.66
C ASP A 150 11.57 -13.32 -19.80
N ASN A 151 10.23 -13.22 -19.94
CA ASN A 151 9.48 -11.99 -20.06
C ASN A 151 8.96 -11.45 -18.74
N THR A 152 9.34 -12.02 -17.59
CA THR A 152 8.98 -11.48 -16.26
C THR A 152 9.61 -10.10 -16.05
N LYS A 153 8.83 -9.15 -15.56
CA LYS A 153 9.25 -7.77 -15.31
C LYS A 153 9.34 -7.39 -13.85
N LEU A 154 8.56 -8.00 -12.99
CA LEU A 154 8.57 -7.71 -11.55
C LEU A 154 8.01 -8.88 -10.74
N LEU A 155 8.33 -8.87 -9.45
CA LEU A 155 7.64 -9.63 -8.43
C LEU A 155 6.73 -8.68 -7.64
N TYR A 156 5.54 -9.15 -7.23
CA TYR A 156 4.56 -8.36 -6.48
C TYR A 156 4.00 -9.12 -5.27
N ALA A 157 3.97 -8.47 -4.09
CA ALA A 157 3.37 -9.05 -2.88
C ALA A 157 2.87 -7.93 -1.92
N GLU A 158 2.09 -8.31 -0.90
CA GLU A 158 1.67 -7.45 0.20
C GLU A 158 2.48 -7.78 1.47
N THR A 159 2.87 -6.77 2.26
CA THR A 159 3.62 -6.97 3.52
C THR A 159 2.87 -7.84 4.52
N LEU A 160 1.56 -7.59 4.63
CA LEU A 160 0.60 -8.38 5.38
C LEU A 160 -0.53 -8.77 4.43
N GLY A 161 -0.61 -10.05 4.11
CA GLY A 161 -1.57 -10.59 3.15
C GLY A 161 -3.03 -10.40 3.56
N ASN A 162 -3.90 -10.20 2.60
CA ASN A 162 -5.33 -10.06 2.82
C ASN A 162 -6.07 -11.36 2.45
N PRO A 163 -6.93 -11.91 3.32
CA PRO A 163 -7.51 -11.30 4.52
C PRO A 163 -6.84 -11.69 5.85
N ASN A 164 -5.91 -12.64 5.87
CA ASN A 164 -5.43 -13.31 7.08
C ASN A 164 -4.21 -12.64 7.73
N SER A 165 -3.66 -11.58 7.13
CA SER A 165 -2.47 -10.87 7.60
C SER A 165 -1.22 -11.76 7.73
N ASP A 166 -1.04 -12.69 6.79
CA ASP A 166 0.17 -13.49 6.69
C ASP A 166 1.38 -12.61 6.39
N VAL A 167 2.48 -12.81 7.12
CA VAL A 167 3.69 -12.00 7.00
C VAL A 167 4.51 -12.46 5.78
N LEU A 168 4.81 -11.55 4.88
CA LEU A 168 5.69 -11.79 3.72
C LEU A 168 7.16 -11.92 4.17
N ASP A 169 7.90 -12.88 3.62
CA ASP A 169 9.37 -12.92 3.68
C ASP A 169 9.94 -11.95 2.63
N ILE A 170 10.00 -10.66 2.96
CA ILE A 170 10.39 -9.61 2.01
C ILE A 170 11.83 -9.84 1.53
N GLU A 171 12.75 -10.16 2.44
CA GLU A 171 14.16 -10.39 2.09
C GLU A 171 14.34 -11.63 1.20
N GLY A 172 13.56 -12.69 1.43
CA GLY A 172 13.53 -13.86 0.57
C GLY A 172 13.04 -13.54 -0.85
N TRP A 173 11.94 -12.79 -0.95
CA TRP A 173 11.41 -12.34 -2.25
C TRP A 173 12.35 -11.37 -2.97
N ALA A 174 12.97 -10.42 -2.25
CA ALA A 174 13.94 -9.48 -2.80
C ALA A 174 15.18 -10.20 -3.33
N ALA A 175 15.72 -11.17 -2.58
CA ALA A 175 16.86 -11.95 -3.01
C ALA A 175 16.61 -12.70 -4.34
N ILE A 176 15.40 -13.30 -4.47
CA ILE A 176 14.99 -13.96 -5.73
C ILE A 176 14.84 -12.94 -6.85
N ALA A 177 14.12 -11.84 -6.62
CA ALA A 177 13.92 -10.80 -7.62
C ALA A 177 15.25 -10.26 -8.16
N HIS A 178 16.16 -9.86 -7.28
CA HIS A 178 17.44 -9.26 -7.64
C HIS A 178 18.37 -10.26 -8.32
N LYS A 179 18.36 -11.54 -7.94
CA LYS A 179 19.10 -12.63 -8.63
C LYS A 179 18.73 -12.71 -10.11
N HIS A 180 17.48 -12.40 -10.46
CA HIS A 180 16.97 -12.41 -11.83
C HIS A 180 16.90 -11.02 -12.49
N ASN A 181 17.52 -10.01 -11.86
CA ASN A 181 17.47 -8.61 -12.30
C ASN A 181 16.03 -8.10 -12.50
N LEU A 182 15.20 -8.36 -11.50
CA LEU A 182 13.80 -7.93 -11.41
C LEU A 182 13.62 -7.05 -10.19
N PRO A 183 12.81 -5.98 -10.24
CA PRO A 183 12.41 -5.25 -9.07
C PRO A 183 11.33 -6.01 -8.27
N LEU A 184 11.37 -5.84 -6.95
CA LEU A 184 10.29 -6.23 -6.05
C LEU A 184 9.39 -5.03 -5.76
N VAL A 185 8.10 -5.17 -6.08
CA VAL A 185 7.04 -4.21 -5.75
C VAL A 185 6.24 -4.75 -4.57
N VAL A 186 6.14 -3.97 -3.50
CA VAL A 186 5.45 -4.39 -2.27
C VAL A 186 4.33 -3.41 -1.93
N ASP A 187 3.14 -3.93 -1.67
CA ASP A 187 2.02 -3.15 -1.12
C ASP A 187 2.12 -3.12 0.40
N ASP A 188 2.34 -1.92 0.94
CA ASP A 188 2.49 -1.68 2.38
C ASP A 188 1.27 -1.03 3.03
N THR A 189 0.11 -1.24 2.46
CA THR A 189 -1.15 -0.64 2.96
C THR A 189 -1.45 -1.03 4.41
N PHE A 190 -1.16 -2.27 4.83
CA PHE A 190 -1.53 -2.78 6.15
C PHE A 190 -0.48 -2.54 7.23
N SER A 191 0.82 -2.55 6.87
CA SER A 191 1.89 -2.28 7.84
C SER A 191 2.09 -0.80 8.06
N THR A 192 2.02 0.00 7.01
CA THR A 192 2.44 1.41 7.00
C THR A 192 3.93 1.59 7.31
N PRO A 193 4.58 2.68 6.88
CA PRO A 193 5.99 2.92 7.18
C PRO A 193 6.30 3.07 8.69
N TYR A 194 5.27 3.12 9.53
CA TYR A 194 5.46 3.17 10.98
C TYR A 194 5.80 1.81 11.58
N LEU A 195 5.16 0.73 11.13
CA LEU A 195 5.43 -0.61 11.65
C LEU A 195 6.57 -1.30 10.89
N LEU A 196 6.67 -1.07 9.59
CA LEU A 196 7.66 -1.71 8.71
C LEU A 196 7.96 -0.81 7.51
N ARG A 197 9.23 -0.72 7.11
CA ARG A 197 9.67 -0.08 5.87
C ARG A 197 10.20 -1.14 4.91
N PRO A 198 9.41 -1.60 3.95
CA PRO A 198 9.84 -2.66 3.02
C PRO A 198 11.12 -2.34 2.25
N ILE A 199 11.39 -1.04 2.00
CA ILE A 199 12.63 -0.56 1.36
C ILE A 199 13.90 -0.95 2.15
N GLU A 200 13.82 -1.02 3.47
CA GLU A 200 14.94 -1.43 4.33
C GLU A 200 15.21 -2.94 4.21
N HIS A 201 14.24 -3.71 3.73
CA HIS A 201 14.29 -5.16 3.53
C HIS A 201 14.39 -5.59 2.06
N GLY A 202 14.68 -4.65 1.15
CA GLY A 202 15.00 -4.95 -0.25
C GLY A 202 13.86 -4.73 -1.25
N ALA A 203 12.73 -4.16 -0.85
CA ALA A 203 11.73 -3.71 -1.82
C ALA A 203 12.26 -2.52 -2.64
N ASP A 204 12.04 -2.54 -3.94
CA ASP A 204 12.49 -1.50 -4.87
C ASP A 204 11.41 -0.43 -5.09
N VAL A 205 10.17 -0.85 -5.05
CA VAL A 205 9.00 0.03 -5.15
C VAL A 205 7.98 -0.35 -4.09
N VAL A 206 7.50 0.64 -3.35
CA VAL A 206 6.40 0.45 -2.40
C VAL A 206 5.15 1.13 -2.96
N VAL A 207 4.02 0.47 -2.86
CA VAL A 207 2.70 1.06 -3.13
C VAL A 207 1.85 1.01 -1.85
N ALA A 208 0.95 1.96 -1.69
CA ALA A 208 0.00 1.91 -0.60
C ALA A 208 -1.32 2.60 -0.96
N SER A 209 -2.42 2.07 -0.44
CA SER A 209 -3.69 2.78 -0.40
C SER A 209 -3.68 3.79 0.74
N ALA A 210 -3.44 5.06 0.41
CA ALA A 210 -3.46 6.15 1.39
C ALA A 210 -4.86 6.37 2.00
N THR A 211 -5.90 5.81 1.37
CA THR A 211 -7.29 5.75 1.87
C THR A 211 -7.40 5.07 3.23
N LYS A 212 -6.47 4.12 3.53
CA LYS A 212 -6.48 3.24 4.71
C LYS A 212 -5.83 3.92 5.91
N PHE A 213 -4.86 3.33 6.56
CA PHE A 213 -4.22 3.89 7.76
C PHE A 213 -3.63 5.30 7.57
N ILE A 214 -3.12 5.64 6.40
CA ILE A 214 -2.57 6.98 6.12
C ILE A 214 -3.63 8.04 6.35
N GLY A 215 -4.78 7.94 5.71
CA GLY A 215 -5.93 8.82 5.97
C GLY A 215 -6.62 8.52 7.29
N GLY A 216 -6.88 7.26 7.56
CA GLY A 216 -7.34 6.70 8.83
C GLY A 216 -8.77 6.98 9.26
N HIS A 217 -9.55 7.77 8.50
CA HIS A 217 -10.86 8.27 8.92
C HIS A 217 -11.99 7.96 7.92
N GLY A 218 -11.71 7.19 6.86
CA GLY A 218 -12.71 6.87 5.83
C GLY A 218 -13.24 8.07 5.03
N THR A 219 -12.50 9.19 5.01
CA THR A 219 -12.97 10.48 4.46
C THR A 219 -12.44 10.79 3.07
N ALA A 220 -11.19 10.40 2.76
CA ALA A 220 -10.54 10.73 1.50
C ALA A 220 -9.92 9.50 0.86
N MET A 221 -10.08 9.36 -0.45
CA MET A 221 -9.36 8.36 -1.23
C MET A 221 -8.02 8.91 -1.70
N GLY A 222 -7.02 8.03 -1.72
CA GLY A 222 -5.72 8.30 -2.30
C GLY A 222 -4.91 7.02 -2.42
N GLY A 223 -3.87 7.09 -3.21
CA GLY A 223 -2.84 6.07 -3.32
C GLY A 223 -1.47 6.73 -3.42
N VAL A 224 -0.44 5.97 -3.19
CA VAL A 224 0.94 6.46 -3.30
C VAL A 224 1.83 5.36 -3.86
N ILE A 225 2.81 5.78 -4.67
CA ILE A 225 3.91 4.95 -5.17
C ILE A 225 5.19 5.57 -4.62
N ILE A 226 6.06 4.79 -4.00
CA ILE A 226 7.34 5.23 -3.46
C ILE A 226 8.45 4.47 -4.19
N ASP A 227 9.45 5.20 -4.68
CA ASP A 227 10.64 4.67 -5.34
C ASP A 227 11.78 4.58 -4.32
N ALA A 228 12.33 3.39 -4.12
CA ALA A 228 13.49 3.20 -3.27
C ALA A 228 14.76 3.84 -3.83
N GLY A 229 14.83 4.05 -5.15
CA GLY A 229 16.02 4.56 -5.85
C GLY A 229 17.21 3.60 -5.88
N LYS A 230 16.97 2.32 -5.56
CA LYS A 230 18.05 1.32 -5.39
C LYS A 230 18.20 0.36 -6.55
N PHE A 231 17.16 0.15 -7.35
CA PHE A 231 17.21 -0.77 -8.48
C PHE A 231 18.05 -0.21 -9.63
N ASP A 232 18.96 -1.03 -10.18
CA ASP A 232 19.82 -0.63 -11.29
C ASP A 232 19.07 -0.68 -12.64
N TRP A 233 18.26 0.35 -12.90
CA TRP A 233 17.54 0.50 -14.16
C TRP A 233 18.48 0.63 -15.37
N ALA A 234 19.61 1.34 -15.21
CA ALA A 234 20.57 1.58 -16.28
C ALA A 234 21.30 0.31 -16.68
N GLY A 235 21.74 -0.50 -15.71
CA GLY A 235 22.37 -1.80 -15.95
C GLY A 235 21.40 -2.82 -16.58
N ASN A 236 20.11 -2.62 -16.44
CA ASN A 236 19.05 -3.49 -16.96
C ASN A 236 18.26 -2.84 -18.12
N ALA A 237 18.90 -1.95 -18.91
CA ALA A 237 18.26 -1.16 -19.96
C ALA A 237 17.52 -1.98 -21.04
N ASP A 238 18.00 -3.18 -21.37
CA ASP A 238 17.33 -4.06 -22.33
C ASP A 238 16.04 -4.65 -21.79
N LYS A 239 15.98 -4.92 -20.51
CA LYS A 239 14.77 -5.41 -19.82
C LYS A 239 13.77 -4.28 -19.55
N PHE A 240 14.24 -3.06 -19.26
CA PHE A 240 13.43 -1.89 -18.91
C PHE A 240 13.68 -0.68 -19.83
N PRO A 241 13.50 -0.83 -21.16
CA PRO A 241 13.83 0.24 -22.12
C PRO A 241 13.03 1.52 -21.91
N GLY A 242 11.81 1.44 -21.37
CA GLY A 242 10.97 2.60 -21.09
C GLY A 242 11.55 3.55 -20.03
N VAL A 243 12.42 3.07 -19.15
CA VAL A 243 13.11 3.86 -18.11
C VAL A 243 14.52 4.27 -18.55
N ALA A 244 15.25 3.35 -19.18
CA ALA A 244 16.69 3.47 -19.39
C ALA A 244 17.12 3.71 -20.85
N LYS A 245 16.16 3.85 -21.79
CA LYS A 245 16.43 4.21 -23.19
C LYS A 245 15.60 5.42 -23.59
N PRO A 246 15.92 6.07 -24.75
CA PRO A 246 15.15 7.23 -25.23
C PRO A 246 13.67 6.95 -25.31
N ASN A 247 12.87 7.70 -24.54
CA ASN A 247 11.43 7.51 -24.45
C ASN A 247 10.69 8.35 -25.50
N PRO A 248 9.98 7.73 -26.46
CA PRO A 248 9.32 8.47 -27.55
C PRO A 248 8.13 9.32 -27.04
N SER A 249 7.49 8.92 -25.94
CA SER A 249 6.39 9.68 -25.30
C SER A 249 6.87 10.98 -24.64
N TYR A 250 8.20 11.11 -24.41
CA TYR A 250 8.79 12.27 -23.76
C TYR A 250 10.02 12.80 -24.52
N HIS A 251 9.86 13.07 -25.81
CA HIS A 251 10.86 13.71 -26.68
C HIS A 251 12.24 13.03 -26.71
N GLY A 252 12.30 11.72 -26.43
CA GLY A 252 13.57 10.97 -26.40
C GLY A 252 14.34 11.10 -25.09
N VAL A 253 13.76 11.61 -24.01
CA VAL A 253 14.41 11.65 -22.69
C VAL A 253 14.73 10.23 -22.21
N VAL A 254 15.91 10.03 -21.67
CA VAL A 254 16.35 8.85 -20.93
C VAL A 254 16.18 9.17 -19.45
N PHE A 255 15.21 8.52 -18.78
CA PHE A 255 14.86 8.88 -17.40
C PHE A 255 16.00 8.59 -16.40
N THR A 256 16.81 7.55 -16.63
CA THR A 256 17.98 7.27 -15.80
C THR A 256 19.05 8.37 -15.90
N GLU A 257 19.15 9.08 -17.02
CA GLU A 257 20.07 10.21 -17.19
C GLU A 257 19.45 11.51 -16.63
N ALA A 258 18.15 11.70 -16.82
CA ALA A 258 17.44 12.93 -16.43
C ALA A 258 17.17 13.02 -14.93
N ALA A 259 16.96 11.89 -14.25
CA ALA A 259 16.51 11.84 -12.86
C ALA A 259 17.34 10.90 -11.95
N GLY A 260 18.36 10.23 -12.48
CA GLY A 260 19.24 9.36 -11.69
C GLY A 260 18.45 8.29 -10.89
N GLU A 261 18.64 8.28 -9.58
CA GLU A 261 17.96 7.35 -8.66
C GLU A 261 16.42 7.45 -8.70
N ALA A 262 15.88 8.63 -8.99
CA ALA A 262 14.44 8.85 -9.10
C ALA A 262 13.87 8.59 -10.51
N ALA A 263 14.56 7.83 -11.35
CA ALA A 263 14.18 7.58 -12.75
C ALA A 263 12.81 6.91 -12.88
N TYR A 264 12.52 5.93 -12.05
CA TYR A 264 11.27 5.18 -12.06
C TYR A 264 10.07 6.08 -11.73
N ILE A 265 10.13 6.83 -10.63
CA ILE A 265 9.02 7.66 -10.19
C ILE A 265 8.83 8.87 -11.12
N THR A 266 9.92 9.42 -11.67
CA THR A 266 9.87 10.52 -12.65
C THR A 266 9.18 10.07 -13.93
N LYS A 267 9.50 8.87 -14.44
CA LYS A 267 8.81 8.29 -15.59
C LYS A 267 7.32 8.08 -15.30
N ALA A 268 6.97 7.51 -14.15
CA ALA A 268 5.58 7.28 -13.77
C ALA A 268 4.77 8.58 -13.80
N ARG A 269 5.32 9.68 -13.25
CA ARG A 269 4.73 11.01 -13.28
C ARG A 269 4.62 11.59 -14.68
N ALA A 270 5.73 11.58 -15.43
CA ALA A 270 5.84 12.25 -16.73
C ALA A 270 5.06 11.54 -17.84
N THR A 271 4.80 10.23 -17.69
CA THR A 271 4.09 9.42 -18.70
C THR A 271 2.72 8.97 -18.17
N LEU A 272 2.66 7.96 -17.33
CA LEU A 272 1.40 7.30 -16.97
C LEU A 272 0.44 8.20 -16.20
N LEU A 273 0.91 8.93 -15.19
CA LEU A 273 0.04 9.86 -14.47
C LEU A 273 -0.48 10.96 -15.41
N ARG A 274 0.40 11.52 -16.25
CA ARG A 274 0.05 12.54 -17.24
C ARG A 274 -1.04 12.05 -18.20
N ASP A 275 -0.91 10.81 -18.71
CA ASP A 275 -1.73 10.32 -19.81
C ASP A 275 -3.00 9.61 -19.31
N GLN A 276 -2.95 8.84 -18.23
CA GLN A 276 -4.09 8.16 -17.63
C GLN A 276 -4.93 9.09 -16.72
N GLY A 277 -4.30 10.11 -16.13
CA GLY A 277 -5.00 11.17 -15.40
C GLY A 277 -5.47 10.79 -14.00
N ALA A 278 -4.97 9.72 -13.38
CA ALA A 278 -5.34 9.28 -12.03
C ALA A 278 -4.69 10.13 -10.92
N THR A 279 -4.80 11.45 -11.04
CA THR A 279 -4.12 12.41 -10.16
C THR A 279 -4.81 12.54 -8.80
N LEU A 280 -4.01 12.73 -7.74
CA LEU A 280 -4.51 13.04 -6.40
C LEU A 280 -5.05 14.48 -6.35
N SER A 281 -6.25 14.65 -5.81
CA SER A 281 -6.80 15.99 -5.53
C SER A 281 -5.99 16.70 -4.44
N PRO A 282 -5.66 18.00 -4.60
CA PRO A 282 -5.01 18.78 -3.54
C PRO A 282 -5.78 18.80 -2.21
N PHE A 283 -7.10 18.76 -2.26
CA PHE A 283 -7.95 18.68 -1.08
C PHE A 283 -7.79 17.31 -0.38
N ASN A 284 -7.78 16.22 -1.14
CA ASN A 284 -7.51 14.89 -0.56
C ASN A 284 -6.08 14.80 -0.01
N ALA A 285 -5.09 15.35 -0.71
CA ALA A 285 -3.70 15.41 -0.23
C ALA A 285 -3.61 16.14 1.13
N PHE A 286 -4.32 17.24 1.30
CA PHE A 286 -4.39 17.96 2.58
C PHE A 286 -4.98 17.09 3.70
N ILE A 287 -6.08 16.38 3.44
CA ILE A 287 -6.68 15.47 4.42
C ILE A 287 -5.73 14.30 4.77
N LEU A 288 -5.06 13.74 3.76
CA LEU A 288 -4.08 12.66 3.96
C LEU A 288 -2.86 13.14 4.74
N LEU A 289 -2.39 14.38 4.53
CA LEU A 289 -1.34 14.99 5.35
C LEU A 289 -1.73 15.09 6.82
N GLN A 290 -2.96 15.52 7.12
CA GLN A 290 -3.47 15.54 8.50
C GLN A 290 -3.52 14.13 9.11
N GLY A 291 -3.87 13.13 8.30
CA GLY A 291 -3.80 11.72 8.70
C GLY A 291 -2.36 11.28 9.03
N LEU A 292 -1.38 11.65 8.20
CA LEU A 292 0.02 11.33 8.43
C LEU A 292 0.55 11.91 9.75
N GLU A 293 0.16 13.12 10.12
CA GLU A 293 0.63 13.80 11.33
C GLU A 293 0.31 13.04 12.64
N THR A 294 -0.65 12.12 12.60
CA THR A 294 -1.04 11.28 13.74
C THR A 294 -0.93 9.78 13.47
N LEU A 295 -0.22 9.39 12.41
CA LEU A 295 -0.15 7.99 11.97
C LEU A 295 0.37 7.07 13.07
N SER A 296 1.51 7.39 13.68
CA SER A 296 2.12 6.58 14.73
C SER A 296 1.17 6.37 15.91
N LEU A 297 0.56 7.46 16.42
CA LEU A 297 -0.38 7.42 17.55
C LEU A 297 -1.59 6.52 17.29
N ARG A 298 -2.12 6.57 16.05
CA ARG A 298 -3.28 5.76 15.66
C ARG A 298 -2.89 4.29 15.48
N VAL A 299 -1.80 4.03 14.78
CA VAL A 299 -1.35 2.66 14.51
C VAL A 299 -0.96 1.94 15.79
N GLU A 300 -0.26 2.59 16.73
CA GLU A 300 0.01 2.03 18.06
C GLU A 300 -1.29 1.62 18.77
N ARG A 301 -2.30 2.49 18.79
CA ARG A 301 -3.57 2.19 19.43
C ARG A 301 -4.34 1.09 18.72
N HIS A 302 -4.32 1.06 17.38
CA HIS A 302 -4.91 -0.03 16.60
C HIS A 302 -4.29 -1.38 16.97
N VAL A 303 -2.96 -1.47 17.00
CA VAL A 303 -2.21 -2.68 17.33
C VAL A 303 -2.45 -3.10 18.78
N GLU A 304 -2.37 -2.16 19.73
CA GLU A 304 -2.63 -2.43 21.14
C GLU A 304 -4.02 -3.04 21.37
N ASN A 305 -5.04 -2.44 20.75
CA ASN A 305 -6.40 -2.95 20.83
C ASN A 305 -6.54 -4.32 20.14
N ALA A 306 -5.95 -4.48 18.95
CA ALA A 306 -6.02 -5.72 18.19
C ALA A 306 -5.44 -6.91 18.97
N LEU A 307 -4.28 -6.77 19.58
CA LEU A 307 -3.65 -7.82 20.37
C LEU A 307 -4.54 -8.26 21.55
N LYS A 308 -5.20 -7.32 22.22
CA LYS A 308 -6.17 -7.63 23.29
C LYS A 308 -7.42 -8.35 22.77
N VAL A 309 -7.88 -7.98 21.55
CA VAL A 309 -8.99 -8.67 20.90
C VAL A 309 -8.56 -10.08 20.47
N VAL A 310 -7.34 -10.26 19.97
CA VAL A 310 -6.77 -11.58 19.64
C VAL A 310 -6.75 -12.49 20.87
N ASP A 311 -6.28 -12.00 22.02
CA ASP A 311 -6.24 -12.76 23.27
C ASP A 311 -7.67 -13.16 23.74
N PHE A 312 -8.60 -12.23 23.64
CA PHE A 312 -10.02 -12.47 23.96
C PHE A 312 -10.61 -13.55 23.05
N LEU A 313 -10.49 -13.40 21.74
CA LEU A 313 -11.04 -14.35 20.77
C LEU A 313 -10.39 -15.73 20.88
N ASN A 314 -9.06 -15.78 21.04
CA ASN A 314 -8.31 -17.05 21.14
C ASN A 314 -8.71 -17.88 22.39
N SER A 315 -9.26 -17.23 23.42
CA SER A 315 -9.77 -17.90 24.62
C SER A 315 -11.28 -18.13 24.61
N HIS A 316 -12.01 -17.57 23.64
CA HIS A 316 -13.47 -17.60 23.62
C HIS A 316 -14.04 -18.97 23.18
N PRO A 317 -14.99 -19.58 23.91
CA PRO A 317 -15.49 -20.94 23.63
C PRO A 317 -16.19 -21.12 22.28
N GLN A 318 -16.77 -20.04 21.71
CA GLN A 318 -17.44 -20.05 20.42
C GLN A 318 -16.49 -19.76 19.24
N VAL A 319 -15.21 -19.48 19.48
CA VAL A 319 -14.21 -19.29 18.43
C VAL A 319 -13.53 -20.63 18.12
N GLU A 320 -13.42 -20.95 16.84
CA GLU A 320 -12.72 -22.14 16.35
C GLU A 320 -11.23 -21.85 16.16
N ARG A 321 -10.92 -20.71 15.51
CA ARG A 321 -9.56 -20.30 15.17
C ARG A 321 -9.45 -18.80 15.03
N VAL A 322 -8.30 -18.23 15.39
CA VAL A 322 -7.93 -16.84 15.12
C VAL A 322 -6.74 -16.85 14.16
N ASN A 323 -6.87 -16.18 13.03
CA ASN A 323 -5.80 -16.02 12.04
C ASN A 323 -5.11 -14.66 12.28
N HIS A 324 -4.11 -14.66 13.15
CA HIS A 324 -3.32 -13.48 13.46
C HIS A 324 -1.84 -13.87 13.56
N PRO A 325 -0.92 -13.08 12.98
CA PRO A 325 0.50 -13.46 12.89
C PRO A 325 1.19 -13.59 14.25
N SER A 326 0.68 -12.96 15.31
CA SER A 326 1.20 -13.19 16.67
C SER A 326 1.01 -14.63 17.18
N LEU A 327 0.05 -15.37 16.62
CA LEU A 327 -0.24 -16.77 16.93
C LEU A 327 0.45 -17.76 15.99
N SER A 328 1.15 -17.27 14.96
CA SER A 328 1.87 -18.11 14.01
C SER A 328 2.98 -18.91 14.66
N THR A 329 3.46 -19.96 13.97
CA THR A 329 4.56 -20.81 14.39
C THR A 329 5.64 -20.92 13.29
N GLY A 330 6.81 -21.46 13.61
CA GLY A 330 7.89 -21.67 12.65
C GLY A 330 8.36 -20.35 11.99
N ARG A 331 8.67 -20.40 10.69
CA ARG A 331 9.21 -19.24 9.94
C ARG A 331 8.29 -18.02 9.98
N ALA A 332 6.99 -18.21 9.86
CA ALA A 332 6.02 -17.08 9.94
C ALA A 332 6.09 -16.34 11.29
N LYS A 333 6.34 -17.07 12.40
CA LYS A 333 6.55 -16.45 13.72
C LYS A 333 7.88 -15.73 13.82
N GLU A 334 8.92 -16.26 13.22
CA GLU A 334 10.23 -15.61 13.15
C GLU A 334 10.12 -14.28 12.42
N LEU A 335 9.54 -14.26 11.22
CA LEU A 335 9.30 -13.06 10.43
C LEU A 335 8.46 -12.03 11.18
N TYR A 336 7.38 -12.46 11.85
CA TYR A 336 6.57 -11.55 12.66
C TYR A 336 7.38 -10.90 13.78
N ASN A 337 8.20 -11.65 14.50
CA ASN A 337 9.02 -11.11 15.58
C ASN A 337 10.14 -10.19 15.07
N GLU A 338 10.67 -10.49 13.88
CA GLU A 338 11.73 -9.70 13.24
C GLU A 338 11.21 -8.38 12.69
N TYR A 339 10.14 -8.42 11.89
CA TYR A 339 9.61 -7.25 11.21
C TYR A 339 8.70 -6.39 12.09
N TYR A 340 8.04 -6.99 13.07
CA TYR A 340 7.04 -6.31 13.90
C TYR A 340 7.31 -6.46 15.41
N PRO A 341 8.44 -5.95 15.91
CA PRO A 341 8.80 -6.09 17.32
C PRO A 341 7.79 -5.46 18.29
N ASN A 342 7.02 -4.48 17.82
CA ASN A 342 5.98 -3.79 18.60
C ASN A 342 4.56 -4.30 18.28
N GLY A 343 4.45 -5.39 17.53
CA GLY A 343 3.18 -5.94 17.06
C GLY A 343 2.71 -5.32 15.75
N ALA A 344 1.72 -5.96 15.14
CA ALA A 344 1.10 -5.55 13.88
C ALA A 344 -0.29 -6.16 13.73
N ALA A 345 -0.88 -5.98 12.54
CA ALA A 345 -2.07 -6.68 12.07
C ALA A 345 -3.33 -6.36 12.89
N SER A 346 -3.73 -5.09 12.91
CA SER A 346 -5.05 -4.73 13.46
C SER A 346 -6.22 -5.10 12.54
N ILE A 347 -5.92 -5.66 11.37
CA ILE A 347 -6.87 -6.26 10.43
C ILE A 347 -6.53 -7.75 10.39
N PHE A 348 -7.47 -8.60 10.78
CA PHE A 348 -7.27 -10.05 10.83
C PHE A 348 -8.60 -10.78 10.76
N THR A 349 -8.56 -12.12 10.67
CA THR A 349 -9.75 -12.95 10.63
C THR A 349 -9.82 -13.90 11.82
N PHE A 350 -11.04 -14.33 12.12
CA PHE A 350 -11.27 -15.47 12.99
C PHE A 350 -12.44 -16.31 12.45
N GLU A 351 -12.51 -17.55 12.90
CA GLU A 351 -13.59 -18.47 12.54
C GLU A 351 -14.48 -18.70 13.76
N ILE A 352 -15.78 -18.45 13.60
CA ILE A 352 -16.77 -18.75 14.64
C ILE A 352 -17.26 -20.18 14.50
N LYS A 353 -17.49 -20.87 15.62
CA LYS A 353 -18.14 -22.19 15.61
C LYS A 353 -19.57 -22.11 15.13
N GLY A 354 -19.95 -22.94 14.17
CA GLY A 354 -21.30 -22.97 13.62
C GLY A 354 -21.34 -23.01 12.09
N THR A 355 -22.20 -22.23 11.51
CA THR A 355 -22.44 -22.19 10.05
C THR A 355 -22.18 -20.78 9.50
N ALA A 356 -22.22 -20.63 8.18
CA ALA A 356 -22.19 -19.30 7.54
C ALA A 356 -23.29 -18.37 8.07
N GLU A 357 -24.48 -18.92 8.34
CA GLU A 357 -25.60 -18.15 8.93
C GLU A 357 -25.25 -17.66 10.34
N THR A 358 -24.55 -18.48 11.15
CA THR A 358 -24.04 -18.07 12.47
C THR A 358 -23.07 -16.90 12.34
N ALA A 359 -22.13 -16.96 11.37
CA ALA A 359 -21.18 -15.89 11.12
C ALA A 359 -21.86 -14.60 10.68
N CYS A 360 -22.81 -14.68 9.73
CA CYS A 360 -23.58 -13.52 9.29
C CYS A 360 -24.37 -12.90 10.45
N LYS A 361 -25.08 -13.72 11.23
CA LYS A 361 -25.87 -13.24 12.38
C LYS A 361 -24.99 -12.57 13.45
N PHE A 362 -23.79 -13.12 13.69
CA PHE A 362 -22.80 -12.47 14.57
C PHE A 362 -22.45 -11.07 14.05
N THR A 363 -22.05 -10.94 12.77
CA THR A 363 -21.66 -9.63 12.21
C THR A 363 -22.80 -8.61 12.21
N GLU A 364 -24.04 -9.06 12.02
CA GLU A 364 -25.25 -8.23 12.04
C GLU A 364 -25.67 -7.81 13.46
N SER A 365 -25.22 -8.53 14.49
CA SER A 365 -25.60 -8.27 15.89
C SER A 365 -24.71 -7.24 16.57
N LEU A 366 -23.53 -6.92 15.97
CA LEU A 366 -22.62 -5.94 16.55
C LEU A 366 -23.21 -4.52 16.45
N GLU A 367 -23.07 -3.74 17.53
CA GLU A 367 -23.62 -2.39 17.63
C GLU A 367 -22.55 -1.31 17.47
N LEU A 368 -21.31 -1.58 17.95
CA LEU A 368 -20.17 -0.67 17.84
C LEU A 368 -19.45 -0.86 16.50
N PHE A 369 -19.23 -2.11 16.08
CA PHE A 369 -18.59 -2.41 14.82
C PHE A 369 -19.52 -2.07 13.64
N SER A 370 -18.98 -1.33 12.66
CA SER A 370 -19.74 -1.05 11.44
C SER A 370 -19.55 -2.20 10.43
N LEU A 371 -20.67 -2.76 9.95
CA LEU A 371 -20.67 -3.78 8.91
C LEU A 371 -20.50 -3.11 7.53
N LEU A 372 -19.30 -3.13 6.97
CA LEU A 372 -18.99 -2.50 5.68
C LEU A 372 -17.67 -3.01 5.08
N ALA A 373 -17.51 -2.76 3.78
CA ALA A 373 -16.33 -3.18 3.00
C ALA A 373 -15.19 -2.15 3.06
N ASN A 374 -14.66 -1.86 4.25
CA ASN A 374 -13.46 -1.05 4.44
C ASN A 374 -12.57 -1.67 5.53
N VAL A 375 -11.39 -1.09 5.75
CA VAL A 375 -10.43 -1.47 6.80
C VAL A 375 -9.63 -0.25 7.22
N ALA A 376 -8.93 -0.33 8.36
CA ALA A 376 -7.99 0.71 8.82
C ALA A 376 -8.64 2.07 9.09
N ASP A 377 -9.89 2.09 9.47
CA ASP A 377 -10.59 3.27 10.01
C ASP A 377 -10.33 3.36 11.52
N VAL A 378 -10.36 4.55 12.08
CA VAL A 378 -10.34 4.76 13.55
C VAL A 378 -11.51 4.09 14.26
N LYS A 379 -12.59 3.78 13.52
CA LYS A 379 -13.72 2.99 14.00
C LYS A 379 -13.50 1.51 13.71
N SER A 380 -13.94 0.67 14.61
CA SER A 380 -13.92 -0.78 14.42
C SER A 380 -14.92 -1.20 13.35
N LEU A 381 -14.47 -2.08 12.44
CA LEU A 381 -15.23 -2.56 11.28
C LEU A 381 -15.27 -4.08 11.27
N VAL A 382 -16.35 -4.63 10.71
CA VAL A 382 -16.55 -6.08 10.56
C VAL A 382 -17.11 -6.40 9.18
N ILE A 383 -16.75 -7.56 8.63
CA ILE A 383 -17.35 -8.10 7.41
C ILE A 383 -17.25 -9.61 7.39
N HIS A 384 -18.20 -10.27 6.69
CA HIS A 384 -18.15 -11.69 6.36
C HIS A 384 -17.60 -11.88 4.94
N PRO A 385 -16.31 -12.22 4.75
CA PRO A 385 -15.65 -12.19 3.42
C PRO A 385 -16.34 -13.08 2.39
N ALA A 386 -16.70 -14.31 2.74
CA ALA A 386 -17.26 -15.29 1.81
C ALA A 386 -18.55 -14.81 1.13
N SER A 387 -19.41 -14.06 1.82
CA SER A 387 -20.66 -13.55 1.25
C SER A 387 -20.57 -12.14 0.64
N THR A 388 -19.39 -11.48 0.73
CA THR A 388 -19.23 -10.08 0.34
C THR A 388 -18.00 -9.84 -0.51
N THR A 389 -16.85 -9.53 0.08
CA THR A 389 -15.62 -9.14 -0.63
C THR A 389 -15.02 -10.25 -1.49
N HIS A 390 -15.35 -11.50 -1.27
CA HIS A 390 -14.87 -12.68 -1.99
C HIS A 390 -16.03 -13.52 -2.55
N SER A 391 -17.24 -12.97 -2.64
CA SER A 391 -18.45 -13.69 -3.10
C SER A 391 -18.40 -14.16 -4.56
N GLN A 392 -17.46 -13.64 -5.35
CA GLN A 392 -17.21 -14.10 -6.73
C GLN A 392 -16.30 -15.34 -6.81
N LEU A 393 -15.63 -15.72 -5.72
CA LEU A 393 -14.79 -16.91 -5.69
C LEU A 393 -15.61 -18.17 -5.53
N THR A 394 -15.17 -19.27 -6.16
CA THR A 394 -15.70 -20.61 -5.92
C THR A 394 -15.28 -21.13 -4.54
N ASP A 395 -15.95 -22.16 -4.03
CA ASP A 395 -15.61 -22.78 -2.75
C ASP A 395 -14.14 -23.22 -2.68
N LYS A 396 -13.57 -23.71 -3.78
CA LYS A 396 -12.15 -24.12 -3.87
C LYS A 396 -11.20 -22.92 -3.80
N GLU A 397 -11.56 -21.82 -4.42
CA GLU A 397 -10.76 -20.59 -4.40
C GLU A 397 -10.84 -19.91 -3.02
N LEU A 398 -11.99 -19.96 -2.36
CA LEU A 398 -12.15 -19.53 -0.97
C LEU A 398 -11.27 -20.35 -0.02
N GLU A 399 -11.28 -21.69 -0.16
CA GLU A 399 -10.43 -22.59 0.62
C GLU A 399 -8.93 -22.30 0.37
N ALA A 400 -8.53 -22.08 -0.88
CA ALA A 400 -7.16 -21.73 -1.25
C ALA A 400 -6.73 -20.36 -0.68
N ALA A 401 -7.66 -19.43 -0.52
CA ALA A 401 -7.45 -18.13 0.13
C ALA A 401 -7.54 -18.21 1.67
N GLY A 402 -7.75 -19.41 2.24
CA GLY A 402 -7.89 -19.60 3.69
C GLY A 402 -9.19 -18.99 4.26
N ILE A 403 -10.23 -18.87 3.45
CA ILE A 403 -11.54 -18.33 3.84
C ILE A 403 -12.55 -19.46 3.96
N SER A 404 -12.98 -19.75 5.17
CA SER A 404 -14.07 -20.69 5.42
C SER A 404 -15.45 -19.99 5.41
N PRO A 405 -16.56 -20.75 5.31
CA PRO A 405 -17.89 -20.17 5.45
C PRO A 405 -18.16 -19.48 6.78
N THR A 406 -17.36 -19.72 7.80
CA THR A 406 -17.48 -19.12 9.15
C THR A 406 -16.42 -18.05 9.42
N THR A 407 -15.64 -17.68 8.41
CA THR A 407 -14.60 -16.63 8.53
C THR A 407 -15.22 -15.27 8.67
N ILE A 408 -14.83 -14.53 9.69
CA ILE A 408 -15.19 -13.14 9.95
C ILE A 408 -13.91 -12.31 9.93
N ARG A 409 -13.89 -11.19 9.19
CA ARG A 409 -12.78 -10.25 9.19
C ARG A 409 -13.11 -9.06 10.08
N LEU A 410 -12.19 -8.74 10.98
CA LEU A 410 -12.21 -7.56 11.83
C LEU A 410 -11.18 -6.54 11.34
N SER A 411 -11.50 -5.27 11.47
CA SER A 411 -10.56 -4.16 11.45
C SER A 411 -10.72 -3.40 12.75
N ILE A 412 -9.79 -3.57 13.66
CA ILE A 412 -9.90 -3.04 15.02
C ILE A 412 -9.54 -1.56 15.03
N GLY A 413 -10.44 -0.75 15.56
CA GLY A 413 -10.31 0.70 15.66
C GLY A 413 -9.56 1.16 16.90
N THR A 414 -9.70 2.47 17.18
CA THR A 414 -9.00 3.15 18.28
C THR A 414 -9.88 3.42 19.50
N GLU A 415 -11.09 2.87 19.52
CA GLU A 415 -12.04 3.02 20.61
C GLU A 415 -11.50 2.45 21.93
N ASN A 416 -12.21 2.69 23.02
CA ASN A 416 -11.84 2.08 24.30
C ASN A 416 -11.97 0.56 24.20
N ILE A 417 -10.92 -0.16 24.56
CA ILE A 417 -10.88 -1.64 24.44
C ILE A 417 -12.03 -2.34 25.20
N LYS A 418 -12.49 -1.76 26.30
CA LYS A 418 -13.59 -2.36 27.07
C LYS A 418 -14.90 -2.37 26.26
N ASP A 419 -15.12 -1.32 25.46
CA ASP A 419 -16.32 -1.19 24.64
C ASP A 419 -16.24 -2.15 23.45
N ILE A 420 -15.05 -2.28 22.83
CA ILE A 420 -14.77 -3.24 21.75
C ILE A 420 -15.07 -4.67 22.24
N LEU A 421 -14.50 -5.07 23.38
CA LEU A 421 -14.70 -6.41 23.94
C LEU A 421 -16.14 -6.67 24.35
N ALA A 422 -16.83 -5.67 24.90
CA ALA A 422 -18.24 -5.80 25.28
C ALA A 422 -19.14 -6.01 24.06
N ASP A 423 -18.86 -5.32 22.95
CA ASP A 423 -19.63 -5.48 21.71
C ASP A 423 -19.40 -6.86 21.07
N LEU A 424 -18.16 -7.36 21.08
CA LEU A 424 -17.87 -8.72 20.62
C LEU A 424 -18.57 -9.79 21.49
N GLU A 425 -18.55 -9.64 22.82
CA GLU A 425 -19.22 -10.58 23.73
C GLU A 425 -20.73 -10.60 23.48
N GLN A 426 -21.38 -9.43 23.34
CA GLN A 426 -22.81 -9.37 23.04
C GLN A 426 -23.15 -9.98 21.68
N GLY A 427 -22.27 -9.85 20.69
CA GLY A 427 -22.41 -10.53 19.39
C GLY A 427 -22.37 -12.05 19.53
N PHE A 428 -21.47 -12.58 20.36
CA PHE A 428 -21.45 -14.02 20.68
C PHE A 428 -22.71 -14.46 21.42
N ASP A 429 -23.23 -13.65 22.34
CA ASP A 429 -24.51 -13.95 23.05
C ASP A 429 -25.67 -14.05 22.06
N ALA A 430 -25.71 -13.25 21.03
CA ALA A 430 -26.77 -13.26 20.02
C ALA A 430 -26.82 -14.53 19.15
N VAL A 431 -25.74 -15.34 19.15
CA VAL A 431 -25.60 -16.55 18.31
C VAL A 431 -25.45 -17.85 19.14
N LYS A 432 -25.66 -17.75 20.45
CA LYS A 432 -25.69 -18.92 21.35
C LYS A 432 -26.83 -19.88 21.06
#